data_3245d6a19c8a4b3aadb2137a429b30c7
#
_entry.id   3245d6a19c8a4b3aadb2137a429b30c7
#
_cell.length_a   1.000
_cell.length_b   1.000
_cell.length_c   1.000
_cell.angle_alpha   90.00
_cell.angle_beta   90.00
_cell.angle_gamma   90.00
#
_symmetry.space_group_name_H-M   'P 1'
#
loop_
_entity.id
_entity.type
_entity.pdbx_description
1 polymer ?
#
loop_
_entity_poly.entity_id
_entity_poly.type
_entity_poly.pdbx_seq_one_letter_code
_entity_poly.pdbx_strand_id
1 'polypeptide(L)'
;MVLIGLPISLVAQEVPDPLTAGYSQCKFLPGKGMESLEEYIELFNEELDKAGIEMNSAMLMPFFKTNISEYDVLWVNTWEDNTQAGKAMDWWLSDAGEKSRDAWPMFCDTQVLTYQWWMEMVTDRDDFEGQNFSASYYTCNLSDGKNLSDAYLASNAELKLAHSKGSKSSSALIRPASGTNVGEFPFDFVRLFTNPSFENWGEAVDGWYDDVRAVSYTHLRAH
;
A
#
# COMPACT_ATOMS: atom_id res chain seq x y z
N MET A 1 -6.53 -54.76 0.21
CA MET A 1 -6.33 -53.43 -0.39
C MET A 1 -6.24 -52.42 0.75
N VAL A 2 -5.01 -52.00 1.10
CA VAL A 2 -4.76 -51.10 2.24
C VAL A 2 -4.64 -49.70 1.63
N LEU A 3 -5.61 -48.83 1.91
CA LEU A 3 -5.56 -47.41 1.61
C LEU A 3 -4.65 -46.74 2.61
N ILE A 4 -3.42 -46.41 2.20
CA ILE A 4 -2.50 -45.56 2.98
C ILE A 4 -2.96 -44.11 2.74
N GLY A 5 -3.73 -43.58 3.69
CA GLY A 5 -4.04 -42.15 3.75
C GLY A 5 -2.78 -41.37 4.10
N LEU A 6 -2.22 -40.65 3.13
CA LEU A 6 -1.18 -39.66 3.38
C LEU A 6 -1.80 -38.53 4.18
N PRO A 7 -1.20 -38.11 5.30
CA PRO A 7 -1.64 -36.92 6.00
C PRO A 7 -1.39 -35.70 5.09
N ILE A 8 -2.45 -35.04 4.65
CA ILE A 8 -2.36 -33.72 4.05
C ILE A 8 -2.04 -32.78 5.20
N SER A 9 -0.78 -32.43 5.35
CA SER A 9 -0.38 -31.33 6.24
C SER A 9 -0.97 -30.03 5.66
N LEU A 10 -2.09 -29.59 6.21
CA LEU A 10 -2.56 -28.22 6.03
C LEU A 10 -1.48 -27.31 6.65
N VAL A 11 -0.60 -26.80 5.84
CA VAL A 11 0.27 -25.68 6.25
C VAL A 11 -0.69 -24.50 6.46
N ALA A 12 -0.91 -24.13 7.71
CA ALA A 12 -1.65 -22.91 8.03
C ALA A 12 -0.91 -21.75 7.33
N GLN A 13 -1.60 -21.01 6.50
CA GLN A 13 -1.04 -19.82 5.86
C GLN A 13 -0.82 -18.78 6.96
N GLU A 14 0.43 -18.44 7.23
CA GLU A 14 0.79 -17.42 8.22
C GLU A 14 0.59 -16.02 7.60
N VAL A 15 0.18 -15.07 8.45
CA VAL A 15 0.16 -13.66 8.09
C VAL A 15 1.62 -13.16 8.14
N PRO A 16 2.16 -12.58 7.07
CA PRO A 16 3.53 -12.10 7.05
C PRO A 16 3.74 -10.91 7.99
N ASP A 17 4.98 -10.60 8.31
CA ASP A 17 5.32 -9.37 8.98
C ASP A 17 4.95 -8.16 8.08
N PRO A 18 4.43 -7.07 8.68
CA PRO A 18 4.05 -5.91 7.91
C PRO A 18 5.27 -5.07 7.50
N LEU A 19 5.20 -4.44 6.34
CA LEU A 19 6.05 -3.29 6.04
C LEU A 19 5.59 -2.07 6.85
N THR A 20 6.52 -1.20 7.17
CA THR A 20 6.21 0.15 7.70
C THR A 20 6.03 1.11 6.54
N ALA A 21 4.99 1.96 6.57
CA ALA A 21 4.77 2.96 5.53
C ALA A 21 4.32 4.30 6.11
N GLY A 22 4.89 5.38 5.57
CA GLY A 22 4.50 6.75 5.86
C GLY A 22 3.66 7.33 4.74
N TYR A 23 2.52 7.92 5.09
CA TYR A 23 1.62 8.61 4.16
C TYR A 23 1.62 10.11 4.48
N SER A 24 1.93 10.94 3.48
CA SER A 24 1.95 12.39 3.62
C SER A 24 1.07 13.03 2.56
N GLN A 25 0.06 13.80 2.99
CA GLN A 25 -0.76 14.61 2.10
C GLN A 25 -0.05 15.93 1.83
N CYS A 26 0.30 16.18 0.57
CA CYS A 26 1.17 17.28 0.20
C CYS A 26 0.53 18.20 -0.86
N LYS A 27 0.84 19.49 -0.78
CA LYS A 27 0.53 20.52 -1.78
C LYS A 27 1.79 21.13 -2.33
N PHE A 28 1.82 21.41 -3.61
CA PHE A 28 2.95 22.14 -4.19
C PHE A 28 3.11 23.53 -3.60
N LEU A 29 4.34 23.94 -3.37
CA LEU A 29 4.67 25.31 -3.01
C LEU A 29 4.35 26.25 -4.19
N PRO A 30 4.11 27.55 -3.96
CA PRO A 30 3.83 28.52 -5.02
C PRO A 30 4.89 28.48 -6.12
N GLY A 31 4.46 28.30 -7.37
CA GLY A 31 5.33 28.20 -8.53
C GLY A 31 6.05 26.86 -8.71
N LYS A 32 5.75 25.87 -7.89
CA LYS A 32 6.22 24.49 -8.01
C LYS A 32 5.13 23.59 -8.60
N GLY A 33 5.52 22.45 -9.17
CA GLY A 33 4.63 21.47 -9.78
C GLY A 33 5.34 20.17 -10.06
N MET A 34 4.79 19.34 -10.94
CA MET A 34 5.34 18.01 -11.26
C MET A 34 6.79 18.06 -11.75
N GLU A 35 7.13 19.02 -12.63
CA GLU A 35 8.51 19.19 -13.10
C GLU A 35 9.50 19.39 -11.94
N SER A 36 9.14 20.25 -10.96
CA SER A 36 9.97 20.47 -9.76
C SER A 36 10.06 19.22 -8.89
N LEU A 37 9.03 18.37 -8.91
CA LEU A 37 9.01 17.12 -8.17
C LEU A 37 9.87 16.04 -8.83
N GLU A 38 9.85 15.95 -10.16
CA GLU A 38 10.72 15.06 -10.94
C GLU A 38 12.21 15.39 -10.71
N GLU A 39 12.58 16.67 -10.80
CA GLU A 39 13.94 17.12 -10.45
C GLU A 39 14.33 16.77 -9.01
N TYR A 40 13.38 16.95 -8.08
CA TYR A 40 13.61 16.61 -6.68
C TYR A 40 13.85 15.13 -6.45
N ILE A 41 13.14 14.24 -7.15
CA ILE A 41 13.28 12.78 -6.99
C ILE A 41 14.69 12.32 -7.32
N GLU A 42 15.27 12.84 -8.40
CA GLU A 42 16.64 12.52 -8.76
C GLU A 42 17.61 12.89 -7.62
N LEU A 43 17.49 14.12 -7.12
CA LEU A 43 18.29 14.59 -5.99
C LEU A 43 18.08 13.73 -4.73
N PHE A 44 16.83 13.44 -4.42
CA PHE A 44 16.46 12.68 -3.21
C PHE A 44 17.04 11.27 -3.23
N ASN A 45 16.94 10.59 -4.36
CA ASN A 45 17.51 9.25 -4.53
C ASN A 45 19.04 9.27 -4.38
N GLU A 46 19.74 10.26 -4.99
CA GLU A 46 21.18 10.41 -4.80
C GLU A 46 21.57 10.61 -3.32
N GLU A 47 20.83 11.41 -2.58
CA GLU A 47 21.13 11.69 -1.17
C GLU A 47 20.80 10.48 -0.27
N LEU A 48 19.74 9.71 -0.58
CA LEU A 48 19.43 8.45 0.10
C LEU A 48 20.55 7.41 -0.12
N ASP A 49 21.02 7.24 -1.37
CA ASP A 49 22.10 6.32 -1.71
C ASP A 49 23.40 6.66 -0.95
N LYS A 50 23.75 7.96 -0.90
CA LYS A 50 24.91 8.43 -0.14
C LYS A 50 24.80 8.17 1.35
N ALA A 51 23.57 8.24 1.88
CA ALA A 51 23.30 7.98 3.29
C ALA A 51 23.14 6.49 3.63
N GLY A 52 23.05 5.61 2.63
CA GLY A 52 22.77 4.19 2.82
C GLY A 52 21.37 3.94 3.40
N ILE A 53 20.38 4.76 3.01
CA ILE A 53 19.00 4.64 3.44
C ILE A 53 18.23 3.83 2.41
N GLU A 54 17.72 2.69 2.83
CA GLU A 54 16.88 1.82 1.99
C GLU A 54 15.40 2.13 2.23
N MET A 55 14.73 2.63 1.19
CA MET A 55 13.29 2.89 1.20
C MET A 55 12.75 2.90 -0.23
N ASN A 56 11.45 2.65 -0.37
CA ASN A 56 10.75 2.88 -1.62
C ASN A 56 9.78 4.04 -1.45
N SER A 57 9.66 4.88 -2.48
CA SER A 57 8.73 5.99 -2.50
C SER A 57 7.78 5.87 -3.69
N ALA A 58 6.53 6.24 -3.46
CA ALA A 58 5.53 6.37 -4.50
C ALA A 58 4.82 7.72 -4.37
N MET A 59 4.52 8.33 -5.51
CA MET A 59 3.73 9.55 -5.58
C MET A 59 2.41 9.24 -6.24
N LEU A 60 1.34 9.47 -5.52
CA LEU A 60 0.00 9.18 -5.98
C LEU A 60 -0.75 10.49 -6.21
N MET A 61 -1.11 10.75 -7.46
CA MET A 61 -1.97 11.87 -7.81
C MET A 61 -3.43 11.44 -7.70
N PRO A 62 -4.28 12.19 -6.97
CA PRO A 62 -5.67 11.83 -6.86
C PRO A 62 -6.39 11.98 -8.20
N PHE A 63 -6.87 10.88 -8.77
CA PHE A 63 -7.61 10.86 -10.02
C PHE A 63 -9.12 10.80 -9.79
N PHE A 64 -9.58 9.82 -8.97
CA PHE A 64 -10.95 9.75 -8.47
C PHE A 64 -10.96 9.97 -6.97
N LYS A 65 -11.55 11.05 -6.49
CA LYS A 65 -11.68 11.30 -5.06
C LYS A 65 -13.01 11.95 -4.71
N THR A 66 -13.52 11.62 -3.54
CA THR A 66 -14.80 12.16 -3.02
C THR A 66 -14.64 13.55 -2.41
N ASN A 67 -13.46 13.88 -1.86
CA ASN A 67 -13.13 15.21 -1.34
C ASN A 67 -12.00 15.81 -2.18
N ILE A 68 -12.31 16.87 -2.92
CA ILE A 68 -11.47 17.41 -3.98
C ILE A 68 -10.39 18.37 -3.45
N SER A 69 -10.36 18.72 -2.18
CA SER A 69 -9.78 20.02 -1.88
C SER A 69 -8.42 20.03 -1.22
N GLU A 70 -7.87 18.91 -0.74
CA GLU A 70 -6.91 19.14 0.32
C GLU A 70 -5.46 18.84 -0.02
N TYR A 71 -5.16 18.04 -1.07
CA TYR A 71 -3.77 17.78 -1.46
C TYR A 71 -3.62 17.52 -2.97
N ASP A 72 -2.44 17.81 -3.49
CA ASP A 72 -2.08 17.57 -4.90
C ASP A 72 -1.44 16.19 -5.08
N VAL A 73 -0.67 15.76 -4.06
CA VAL A 73 0.08 14.51 -4.07
C VAL A 73 -0.07 13.80 -2.73
N LEU A 74 -0.33 12.51 -2.75
CA LEU A 74 -0.11 11.62 -1.61
C LEU A 74 1.27 10.99 -1.78
N TRP A 75 2.24 11.44 -0.97
CA TRP A 75 3.57 10.89 -0.93
C TRP A 75 3.59 9.68 0.01
N VAL A 76 4.00 8.52 -0.50
CA VAL A 76 4.05 7.27 0.26
C VAL A 76 5.48 6.77 0.30
N ASN A 77 6.01 6.62 1.50
CA ASN A 77 7.30 5.98 1.72
C ASN A 77 7.08 4.61 2.37
N THR A 78 7.84 3.60 1.98
CA THR A 78 7.78 2.27 2.57
C THR A 78 9.16 1.79 2.97
N TRP A 79 9.24 1.16 4.14
CA TRP A 79 10.44 0.57 4.73
C TRP A 79 10.16 -0.88 5.11
N GLU A 80 11.20 -1.69 5.18
CA GLU A 80 11.09 -3.07 5.62
C GLU A 80 10.52 -3.18 7.03
N ASP A 81 10.98 -2.30 7.94
CA ASP A 81 10.55 -2.25 9.34
C ASP A 81 10.62 -0.84 9.95
N ASN A 82 10.21 -0.73 11.22
CA ASN A 82 10.26 0.52 11.97
C ASN A 82 11.69 1.02 12.22
N THR A 83 12.69 0.14 12.24
CA THR A 83 14.09 0.52 12.44
C THR A 83 14.61 1.27 11.22
N GLN A 84 14.30 0.78 10.03
CA GLN A 84 14.64 1.46 8.78
C GLN A 84 13.88 2.79 8.63
N ALA A 85 12.59 2.81 8.99
CA ALA A 85 11.82 4.05 9.03
C ALA A 85 12.45 5.07 10.00
N GLY A 86 12.87 4.63 11.18
CA GLY A 86 13.56 5.49 12.16
C GLY A 86 14.88 6.06 11.62
N LYS A 87 15.71 5.25 10.99
CA LYS A 87 16.97 5.70 10.35
C LYS A 87 16.70 6.76 9.27
N ALA A 88 15.68 6.55 8.43
CA ALA A 88 15.30 7.52 7.40
C ALA A 88 14.84 8.84 8.01
N MET A 89 14.08 8.80 9.10
CA MET A 89 13.65 9.99 9.84
C MET A 89 14.81 10.72 10.51
N ASP A 90 15.73 9.99 11.15
CA ASP A 90 16.93 10.57 11.76
C ASP A 90 17.81 11.26 10.71
N TRP A 91 18.02 10.61 9.55
CA TRP A 91 18.71 11.23 8.43
C TRP A 91 17.99 12.49 7.95
N TRP A 92 16.68 12.38 7.71
CA TRP A 92 15.88 13.52 7.26
C TRP A 92 15.98 14.72 8.16
N LEU A 93 16.04 14.52 9.48
CA LEU A 93 16.11 15.59 10.49
C LEU A 93 17.54 16.08 10.75
N SER A 94 18.57 15.37 10.32
CA SER A 94 19.99 15.72 10.51
C SER A 94 20.48 16.75 9.49
N ASP A 95 21.69 17.25 9.70
CA ASP A 95 22.41 18.11 8.73
C ASP A 95 22.62 17.40 7.38
N ALA A 96 22.78 16.07 7.39
CA ALA A 96 22.94 15.28 6.17
C ALA A 96 21.69 15.29 5.28
N GLY A 97 20.48 15.45 5.86
CA GLY A 97 19.23 15.57 5.12
C GLY A 97 18.86 17.01 4.72
N GLU A 98 19.64 18.02 5.12
CA GLU A 98 19.32 19.43 4.89
C GLU A 98 19.10 19.75 3.40
N LYS A 99 19.99 19.28 2.54
CA LYS A 99 19.89 19.52 1.09
C LYS A 99 18.60 18.99 0.49
N SER A 100 18.14 17.84 0.94
CA SER A 100 16.86 17.25 0.50
C SER A 100 15.66 18.03 1.06
N ARG A 101 15.71 18.47 2.33
CA ARG A 101 14.64 19.29 2.91
C ARG A 101 14.50 20.63 2.22
N ASP A 102 15.61 21.31 1.94
CA ASP A 102 15.63 22.62 1.30
C ASP A 102 15.13 22.58 -0.13
N ALA A 103 15.39 21.49 -0.84
CA ALA A 103 14.94 21.29 -2.20
C ALA A 103 13.47 20.79 -2.29
N TRP A 104 12.85 20.40 -1.17
CA TRP A 104 11.51 19.83 -1.13
C TRP A 104 10.46 20.77 -1.76
N PRO A 105 9.77 20.39 -2.85
CA PRO A 105 8.92 21.33 -3.59
C PRO A 105 7.48 21.42 -3.06
N MET A 106 7.19 20.81 -1.93
CA MET A 106 5.82 20.68 -1.39
C MET A 106 5.75 21.07 0.08
N PHE A 107 4.54 21.34 0.53
CA PHE A 107 4.17 21.39 1.95
C PHE A 107 3.24 20.20 2.26
N CYS A 108 3.55 19.44 3.28
CA CYS A 108 2.76 18.30 3.74
C CYS A 108 2.22 18.56 5.14
N ASP A 109 0.91 18.63 5.28
CA ASP A 109 0.23 18.99 6.53
C ASP A 109 -0.18 17.78 7.38
N THR A 110 -0.29 16.62 6.76
CA THR A 110 -0.67 15.38 7.43
C THR A 110 0.35 14.29 7.13
N GLN A 111 0.82 13.65 8.19
CA GLN A 111 1.71 12.50 8.08
C GLN A 111 1.23 11.39 9.03
N VAL A 112 1.01 10.21 8.46
CA VAL A 112 0.55 9.03 9.19
C VAL A 112 1.50 7.88 8.94
N LEU A 113 2.00 7.28 10.02
CA LEU A 113 2.73 6.03 9.94
C LEU A 113 1.75 4.87 10.04
N THR A 114 1.94 3.86 9.20
CA THR A 114 1.04 2.71 9.07
C THR A 114 1.82 1.41 9.00
N TYR A 115 1.14 0.30 9.25
CA TYR A 115 1.60 -1.04 8.91
C TYR A 115 0.84 -1.54 7.68
N GLN A 116 1.58 -2.19 6.76
CA GLN A 116 1.03 -2.74 5.52
C GLN A 116 1.33 -4.23 5.41
N TRP A 117 0.29 -5.05 5.37
CA TRP A 117 0.37 -6.49 5.12
C TRP A 117 0.07 -6.77 3.65
N TRP A 118 1.12 -6.89 2.85
CA TRP A 118 0.98 -7.23 1.43
C TRP A 118 0.61 -8.70 1.24
N MET A 119 -0.32 -8.95 0.34
CA MET A 119 -0.70 -10.28 -0.08
C MET A 119 0.22 -10.76 -1.19
N GLU A 120 0.11 -12.05 -1.55
CA GLU A 120 0.87 -12.62 -2.65
C GLU A 120 0.70 -11.79 -3.94
N MET A 121 1.82 -11.32 -4.49
CA MET A 121 1.84 -10.55 -5.73
C MET A 121 2.08 -11.48 -6.92
N VAL A 122 1.39 -11.24 -8.03
CA VAL A 122 1.61 -11.96 -9.30
C VAL A 122 2.79 -11.36 -10.08
N THR A 123 2.96 -10.05 -9.93
CA THR A 123 4.04 -9.30 -10.56
C THR A 123 5.13 -9.02 -9.55
N ASP A 124 6.38 -9.16 -9.97
CA ASP A 124 7.51 -8.80 -9.14
C ASP A 124 7.41 -7.31 -8.78
N ARG A 125 7.84 -6.96 -7.58
CA ARG A 125 7.82 -5.58 -7.10
C ARG A 125 8.62 -4.65 -8.00
N ASP A 126 9.68 -5.17 -8.60
CA ASP A 126 10.54 -4.48 -9.56
C ASP A 126 9.81 -4.12 -10.87
N ASP A 127 8.72 -4.80 -11.21
CA ASP A 127 7.89 -4.48 -12.38
C ASP A 127 7.15 -3.13 -12.23
N PHE A 128 7.06 -2.58 -11.01
CA PHE A 128 6.46 -1.28 -10.73
C PHE A 128 7.48 -0.14 -10.59
N GLU A 129 8.78 -0.46 -10.51
CA GLU A 129 9.82 0.55 -10.35
C GLU A 129 9.90 1.46 -11.58
N GLY A 130 9.75 2.77 -11.34
CA GLY A 130 9.77 3.78 -12.41
C GLY A 130 8.58 3.74 -13.36
N GLN A 131 7.53 2.95 -13.08
CA GLN A 131 6.34 2.83 -13.91
C GLN A 131 5.12 3.51 -13.29
N ASN A 132 4.19 3.94 -14.15
CA ASN A 132 2.89 4.40 -13.70
C ASN A 132 2.03 3.21 -13.29
N PHE A 133 1.36 3.33 -12.16
CA PHE A 133 0.40 2.34 -11.68
C PHE A 133 -0.85 3.04 -11.12
N SER A 134 -1.96 2.31 -11.02
CA SER A 134 -3.14 2.80 -10.33
C SER A 134 -3.21 2.25 -8.91
N ALA A 135 -3.68 3.06 -7.95
CA ALA A 135 -3.92 2.67 -6.58
C ALA A 135 -5.34 3.03 -6.15
N SER A 136 -6.03 2.11 -5.51
CA SER A 136 -7.38 2.31 -4.99
C SER A 136 -7.43 1.94 -3.50
N TYR A 137 -8.01 2.82 -2.69
CA TYR A 137 -8.10 2.68 -1.24
C TYR A 137 -9.56 2.51 -0.81
N TYR A 138 -9.84 1.51 -0.01
CA TYR A 138 -11.17 1.21 0.52
C TYR A 138 -11.12 1.10 2.03
N THR A 139 -11.94 1.90 2.73
CA THR A 139 -12.12 1.75 4.18
C THR A 139 -12.97 0.54 4.48
N CYS A 140 -12.57 -0.27 5.45
CA CYS A 140 -13.18 -1.56 5.78
C CYS A 140 -13.40 -1.69 7.28
N ASN A 141 -14.50 -2.36 7.64
CA ASN A 141 -14.78 -2.76 9.02
C ASN A 141 -14.75 -4.28 9.13
N LEU A 142 -14.27 -4.76 10.26
CA LEU A 142 -14.29 -6.18 10.59
C LEU A 142 -15.72 -6.62 10.93
N SER A 143 -16.09 -7.81 10.51
CA SER A 143 -17.34 -8.43 10.97
C SER A 143 -17.21 -8.83 12.44
N ASP A 144 -18.36 -8.95 13.14
CA ASP A 144 -18.40 -9.33 14.54
C ASP A 144 -17.58 -10.60 14.84
N GLY A 145 -16.71 -10.49 15.83
CA GLY A 145 -15.86 -11.59 16.28
C GLY A 145 -14.68 -11.92 15.34
N LYS A 146 -14.45 -11.12 14.30
CA LYS A 146 -13.32 -11.26 13.38
C LYS A 146 -12.17 -10.32 13.78
N ASN A 147 -10.97 -10.67 13.35
CA ASN A 147 -9.75 -9.89 13.57
C ASN A 147 -9.02 -9.61 12.23
N LEU A 148 -7.93 -8.86 12.30
CA LEU A 148 -7.18 -8.47 11.10
C LEU A 148 -6.57 -9.68 10.37
N SER A 149 -6.18 -10.73 11.09
CA SER A 149 -5.66 -11.95 10.46
C SER A 149 -6.77 -12.68 9.67
N ASP A 150 -8.01 -12.71 10.18
CA ASP A 150 -9.15 -13.26 9.44
C ASP A 150 -9.39 -12.46 8.15
N ALA A 151 -9.32 -11.12 8.23
CA ALA A 151 -9.48 -10.24 7.06
C ALA A 151 -8.35 -10.45 6.05
N TYR A 152 -7.10 -10.60 6.52
CA TYR A 152 -5.95 -10.86 5.65
C TYR A 152 -6.12 -12.19 4.89
N LEU A 153 -6.42 -13.28 5.60
CA LEU A 153 -6.58 -14.61 4.99
C LEU A 153 -7.72 -14.64 3.97
N ALA A 154 -8.86 -14.02 4.29
CA ALA A 154 -9.99 -13.91 3.37
C ALA A 154 -9.63 -13.09 2.12
N SER A 155 -8.99 -11.93 2.31
CA SER A 155 -8.57 -11.07 1.21
C SER A 155 -7.51 -11.71 0.32
N ASN A 156 -6.58 -12.48 0.90
CA ASN A 156 -5.57 -13.21 0.15
C ASN A 156 -6.17 -14.36 -0.69
N ALA A 157 -7.15 -15.08 -0.12
CA ALA A 157 -7.88 -16.10 -0.86
C ALA A 157 -8.66 -15.52 -2.05
N GLU A 158 -9.28 -14.37 -1.85
CA GLU A 158 -9.98 -13.62 -2.90
C GLU A 158 -9.02 -13.15 -3.99
N LEU A 159 -7.86 -12.59 -3.62
CA LEU A 159 -6.84 -12.15 -4.58
C LEU A 159 -6.30 -13.34 -5.41
N LYS A 160 -6.03 -14.48 -4.79
CA LYS A 160 -5.63 -15.71 -5.49
C LYS A 160 -6.68 -16.17 -6.51
N LEU A 161 -7.96 -16.07 -6.16
CA LEU A 161 -9.04 -16.36 -7.08
C LEU A 161 -9.05 -15.38 -8.27
N ALA A 162 -8.90 -14.08 -7.99
CA ALA A 162 -8.80 -13.05 -9.05
C ALA A 162 -7.59 -13.31 -9.97
N HIS A 163 -6.43 -13.67 -9.41
CA HIS A 163 -5.24 -14.06 -10.18
C HIS A 163 -5.49 -15.28 -11.08
N SER A 164 -6.21 -16.29 -10.56
CA SER A 164 -6.57 -17.48 -11.38
C SER A 164 -7.48 -17.14 -12.57
N LYS A 165 -8.10 -15.95 -12.55
CA LYS A 165 -8.94 -15.39 -13.61
C LYS A 165 -8.21 -14.35 -14.47
N GLY A 166 -6.90 -14.18 -14.27
CA GLY A 166 -6.05 -13.29 -15.07
C GLY A 166 -5.84 -11.89 -14.52
N SER A 167 -6.40 -11.56 -13.35
CA SER A 167 -6.11 -10.27 -12.69
C SER A 167 -4.63 -10.14 -12.39
N LYS A 168 -4.09 -8.93 -12.60
CA LYS A 168 -2.71 -8.54 -12.25
C LYS A 168 -2.66 -7.61 -11.04
N SER A 169 -3.76 -7.46 -10.32
CA SER A 169 -3.84 -6.62 -9.12
C SER A 169 -2.95 -7.18 -8.02
N SER A 170 -2.33 -6.28 -7.26
CA SER A 170 -1.78 -6.59 -5.94
C SER A 170 -2.63 -5.95 -4.87
N SER A 171 -2.57 -6.43 -3.65
CA SER A 171 -3.39 -5.89 -2.55
C SER A 171 -2.63 -5.93 -1.22
N ALA A 172 -2.95 -4.96 -0.35
CA ALA A 172 -2.47 -4.92 1.02
C ALA A 172 -3.58 -4.51 1.98
N LEU A 173 -3.48 -4.96 3.23
CA LEU A 173 -4.21 -4.35 4.33
C LEU A 173 -3.33 -3.29 5.00
N ILE A 174 -3.90 -2.16 5.33
CA ILE A 174 -3.21 -1.02 5.94
C ILE A 174 -3.90 -0.68 7.24
N ARG A 175 -3.12 -0.53 8.31
CA ARG A 175 -3.60 -0.07 9.59
C ARG A 175 -2.71 1.07 10.11
N PRO A 176 -3.30 2.18 10.60
CA PRO A 176 -2.54 3.24 11.24
C PRO A 176 -1.76 2.73 12.45
N ALA A 177 -0.51 3.21 12.60
CA ALA A 177 0.37 2.88 13.71
C ALA A 177 0.64 4.11 14.60
N SER A 178 0.91 5.27 13.99
CA SER A 178 1.13 6.52 14.72
C SER A 178 0.81 7.74 13.83
N GLY A 179 0.84 8.93 14.43
CA GLY A 179 0.52 10.19 13.73
C GLY A 179 -0.97 10.51 13.68
N THR A 180 -1.81 9.70 14.31
CA THR A 180 -3.26 9.92 14.40
C THR A 180 -3.80 9.42 15.72
N ASN A 181 -5.00 9.86 16.10
CA ASN A 181 -5.76 9.25 17.18
C ASN A 181 -6.36 7.93 16.69
N VAL A 182 -5.64 6.83 16.90
CA VAL A 182 -6.03 5.48 16.42
C VAL A 182 -7.45 5.06 16.87
N GLY A 183 -7.99 5.64 17.97
CA GLY A 183 -9.35 5.41 18.43
C GLY A 183 -10.44 6.20 17.71
N GLU A 184 -10.08 7.12 16.81
CA GLU A 184 -11.03 8.00 16.11
C GLU A 184 -11.24 7.62 14.64
N PHE A 185 -10.59 6.54 14.15
CA PHE A 185 -10.84 6.06 12.80
C PHE A 185 -12.23 5.42 12.73
N PRO A 186 -13.07 5.84 11.79
CA PRO A 186 -14.40 5.27 11.59
C PRO A 186 -14.35 3.89 10.89
N PHE A 187 -13.18 3.26 10.81
CA PHE A 187 -12.93 1.98 10.15
C PHE A 187 -11.83 1.20 10.87
N ASP A 188 -11.81 -0.12 10.70
CA ASP A 188 -10.82 -0.99 11.34
C ASP A 188 -9.50 -1.07 10.54
N PHE A 189 -9.59 -1.01 9.22
CA PHE A 189 -8.44 -1.02 8.30
C PHE A 189 -8.79 -0.41 6.94
N VAL A 190 -7.76 -0.14 6.15
CA VAL A 190 -7.89 0.23 4.74
C VAL A 190 -7.39 -0.93 3.89
N ARG A 191 -8.11 -1.28 2.84
CA ARG A 191 -7.64 -2.19 1.81
C ARG A 191 -7.12 -1.40 0.63
N LEU A 192 -5.87 -1.64 0.28
CA LEU A 192 -5.21 -1.11 -0.90
C LEU A 192 -5.25 -2.14 -2.02
N PHE A 193 -5.58 -1.69 -3.23
CA PHE A 193 -5.33 -2.41 -4.47
C PHE A 193 -4.42 -1.57 -5.36
N THR A 194 -3.43 -2.22 -5.97
CA THR A 194 -2.59 -1.62 -7.01
C THR A 194 -2.71 -2.43 -8.30
N ASN A 195 -2.65 -1.75 -9.44
CA ASN A 195 -2.69 -2.37 -10.76
C ASN A 195 -1.61 -1.74 -11.63
N PRO A 196 -0.94 -2.51 -12.52
CA PRO A 196 0.14 -2.02 -13.38
C PRO A 196 -0.28 -0.88 -14.34
N SER A 197 -1.58 -0.73 -14.60
CA SER A 197 -2.14 0.33 -15.45
C SER A 197 -3.60 0.59 -15.12
N PHE A 198 -4.18 1.67 -15.66
CA PHE A 198 -5.62 1.91 -15.60
C PHE A 198 -6.43 0.90 -16.41
N GLU A 199 -5.88 0.36 -17.50
CA GLU A 199 -6.49 -0.73 -18.26
C GLU A 199 -6.62 -1.98 -17.40
N ASN A 200 -5.54 -2.42 -16.74
CA ASN A 200 -5.59 -3.55 -15.81
C ASN A 200 -6.50 -3.29 -14.60
N TRP A 201 -6.61 -2.06 -14.14
CA TRP A 201 -7.61 -1.69 -13.13
C TRP A 201 -9.04 -1.91 -13.65
N GLY A 202 -9.34 -1.48 -14.89
CA GLY A 202 -10.64 -1.70 -15.53
C GLY A 202 -10.97 -3.18 -15.66
N GLU A 203 -10.04 -3.97 -16.20
CA GLU A 203 -10.19 -5.44 -16.33
C GLU A 203 -10.44 -6.11 -14.97
N ALA A 204 -9.71 -5.68 -13.92
CA ALA A 204 -9.89 -6.22 -12.58
C ALA A 204 -11.26 -5.86 -11.99
N VAL A 205 -11.77 -4.66 -12.23
CA VAL A 205 -13.11 -4.23 -11.79
C VAL A 205 -14.20 -5.01 -12.51
N ASP A 206 -14.12 -5.15 -13.83
CA ASP A 206 -15.08 -5.90 -14.63
C ASP A 206 -15.09 -7.39 -14.22
N GLY A 207 -13.92 -8.01 -14.14
CA GLY A 207 -13.79 -9.40 -13.70
C GLY A 207 -14.26 -9.64 -12.27
N TRP A 208 -14.12 -8.63 -11.37
CA TRP A 208 -14.68 -8.69 -10.02
C TRP A 208 -16.20 -8.82 -10.04
N TYR A 209 -16.88 -8.00 -10.82
CA TYR A 209 -18.34 -8.00 -10.88
C TYR A 209 -18.88 -9.29 -11.51
N ASP A 210 -18.23 -9.80 -12.54
CA ASP A 210 -18.72 -10.95 -13.29
C ASP A 210 -18.41 -12.30 -12.60
N ASP A 211 -17.19 -12.49 -12.08
CA ASP A 211 -16.69 -13.79 -11.65
C ASP A 211 -16.42 -13.91 -10.14
N VAL A 212 -15.88 -12.87 -9.50
CA VAL A 212 -15.35 -12.98 -8.14
C VAL A 212 -16.41 -12.66 -7.10
N ARG A 213 -17.28 -11.68 -7.36
CA ARG A 213 -18.33 -11.27 -6.44
C ARG A 213 -19.30 -12.40 -6.09
N ALA A 214 -19.66 -13.22 -7.07
CA ALA A 214 -20.59 -14.33 -6.87
C ALA A 214 -20.01 -15.40 -5.91
N VAL A 215 -18.69 -15.64 -5.98
CA VAL A 215 -17.99 -16.61 -5.13
C VAL A 215 -17.69 -16.05 -3.74
N SER A 216 -17.25 -14.79 -3.65
CA SER A 216 -16.93 -14.16 -2.36
C SER A 216 -18.15 -14.02 -1.45
N TYR A 217 -19.33 -13.72 -1.99
CA TYR A 217 -20.57 -13.66 -1.22
C TYR A 217 -21.00 -15.02 -0.66
N THR A 218 -20.70 -16.11 -1.34
CA THR A 218 -21.02 -17.47 -0.86
C THR A 218 -20.05 -17.93 0.24
N HIS A 219 -18.77 -17.57 0.16
CA HIS A 219 -17.78 -17.96 1.17
C HIS A 219 -17.83 -17.10 2.44
N LEU A 220 -18.13 -15.79 2.34
CA LEU A 220 -18.25 -14.92 3.50
C LEU A 220 -19.55 -15.15 4.32
N ARG A 221 -20.57 -15.77 3.73
CA ARG A 221 -21.80 -16.15 4.43
C ARG A 221 -21.79 -17.55 5.04
N ALA A 222 -20.81 -18.41 4.66
CA ALA A 222 -20.75 -19.80 5.14
C ALA A 222 -19.93 -19.98 6.45
N HIS A 223 -19.44 -18.92 7.03
CA HIS A 223 -18.73 -18.84 8.30
C HIS A 223 -19.30 -17.71 9.14
#